data_4b41519bce9a1feb53802b0a7fa6eb6e
#
_entry.id   4b41519bce9a1feb53802b0a7fa6eb6e
#
_cell.length_a   1.000
_cell.length_b   1.000
_cell.length_c   1.000
_cell.angle_alpha   90.00
_cell.angle_beta   90.00
_cell.angle_gamma   90.00
#
_symmetry.space_group_name_H-M   'P 1'
#
loop_
_entity.id
_entity.type
_entity.pdbx_description
1 polymer ?
#
loop_
_entity_poly.entity_id
_entity_poly.type
_entity_poly.pdbx_seq_one_letter_code
_entity_poly.pdbx_strand_id
1 'polypeptide(L)'
;NEEAGSQFKIYIENNVISKKNYEKYQNNPFTLTTRDDYENLSKNIKFNLLLDVAHLKVSSNSLGKNFKTDLDFLFEKTDYLHLSSNDSFEDSNNSILADTDLVEFLKSKDLKKKTLTLEVYEDLDKVIEDYNFLNKL
;
A
#
# COMPACT_ATOMS: atom_id res chain seq x y z
N ASN A 1 -22.91 2.81 30.67
CA ASN A 1 -23.26 2.56 29.26
C ASN A 1 -22.01 2.04 28.58
N GLU A 2 -21.88 0.71 28.47
CA GLU A 2 -20.92 0.08 27.60
C GLU A 2 -21.37 0.41 26.17
N GLU A 3 -20.60 1.22 25.47
CA GLU A 3 -20.76 1.40 24.03
C GLU A 3 -20.62 0.02 23.39
N ALA A 4 -21.67 -0.45 22.73
CA ALA A 4 -21.62 -1.65 21.93
C ALA A 4 -20.48 -1.45 20.92
N GLY A 5 -19.38 -2.18 21.10
CA GLY A 5 -18.23 -2.10 20.20
C GLY A 5 -18.69 -2.28 18.75
N SER A 6 -18.18 -1.46 17.84
CA SER A 6 -18.60 -1.54 16.44
C SER A 6 -18.36 -2.96 15.93
N GLN A 7 -19.38 -3.55 15.32
CA GLN A 7 -19.35 -4.93 14.78
C GLN A 7 -18.48 -5.03 13.51
N PHE A 8 -17.89 -3.92 13.06
CA PHE A 8 -17.07 -3.86 11.85
C PHE A 8 -15.79 -3.05 12.10
N LYS A 9 -14.76 -3.36 11.32
CA LYS A 9 -13.47 -2.68 11.33
C LYS A 9 -13.37 -1.79 10.09
N ILE A 10 -13.17 -0.50 10.31
CA ILE A 10 -13.01 0.49 9.23
C ILE A 10 -11.53 0.68 8.98
N TYR A 11 -11.15 0.71 7.71
CA TYR A 11 -9.80 1.02 7.25
C TYR A 11 -9.80 2.29 6.41
N ILE A 12 -8.71 3.04 6.48
CA ILE A 12 -8.43 4.15 5.56
C ILE A 12 -7.24 3.72 4.71
N GLU A 13 -7.44 3.72 3.41
CA GLU A 13 -6.42 3.39 2.42
C GLU A 13 -5.52 4.61 2.14
N ASN A 14 -4.23 4.36 1.93
CA ASN A 14 -3.33 5.42 1.50
C ASN A 14 -3.58 5.81 0.04
N ASN A 15 -3.65 7.11 -0.19
CA ASN A 15 -3.83 7.67 -1.52
C ASN A 15 -2.56 7.58 -2.38
N VAL A 16 -2.75 7.77 -3.69
CA VAL A 16 -1.68 7.83 -4.68
C VAL A 16 -1.58 9.23 -5.30
N ILE A 17 -0.35 9.74 -5.43
CA ILE A 17 -0.06 10.93 -6.22
C ILE A 17 1.03 10.62 -7.25
N SER A 18 0.67 10.70 -8.53
CA SER A 18 1.62 10.57 -9.62
C SER A 18 2.42 11.86 -9.81
N LYS A 19 3.63 11.73 -10.37
CA LYS A 19 4.47 12.88 -10.70
C LYS A 19 3.75 13.88 -11.61
N LYS A 20 3.00 13.39 -12.58
CA LYS A 20 2.16 14.21 -13.48
C LYS A 20 1.15 15.07 -12.72
N ASN A 21 0.48 14.48 -11.72
CA ASN A 21 -0.48 15.20 -10.90
C ASN A 21 0.21 16.19 -9.97
N TYR A 22 1.34 15.81 -9.37
CA TYR A 22 2.14 16.70 -8.53
C TYR A 22 2.63 17.93 -9.32
N GLU A 23 3.14 17.73 -10.52
CA GLU A 23 3.57 18.82 -11.41
C GLU A 23 2.40 19.72 -11.85
N LYS A 24 1.24 19.12 -12.16
CA LYS A 24 0.04 19.84 -12.56
C LYS A 24 -0.51 20.76 -11.47
N TYR A 25 -0.59 20.24 -10.25
CA TYR A 25 -1.18 20.96 -9.12
C TYR A 25 -0.16 21.77 -8.32
N GLN A 26 1.14 21.60 -8.57
CA GLN A 26 2.25 22.22 -7.82
C GLN A 26 2.14 21.98 -6.30
N ASN A 27 1.45 20.92 -5.92
CA ASN A 27 1.11 20.57 -4.55
C ASN A 27 0.66 19.11 -4.49
N ASN A 28 0.74 18.50 -3.31
CA ASN A 28 0.06 17.26 -3.00
C ASN A 28 -1.31 17.56 -2.35
N PRO A 29 -2.43 17.48 -3.10
CA PRO A 29 -3.75 17.78 -2.56
C PRO A 29 -4.35 16.59 -1.76
N PHE A 30 -3.69 15.43 -1.76
CA PHE A 30 -4.18 14.23 -1.10
C PHE A 30 -3.57 14.06 0.29
N THR A 31 -4.34 13.49 1.19
CA THR A 31 -3.88 13.06 2.51
C THR A 31 -3.47 11.59 2.46
N LEU A 32 -2.60 11.18 3.39
CA LEU A 32 -2.18 9.80 3.57
C LEU A 32 -1.48 9.20 2.32
N THR A 33 -0.59 9.97 1.70
CA THR A 33 0.23 9.53 0.56
C THR A 33 1.63 9.07 0.97
N THR A 34 2.06 9.44 2.19
CA THR A 34 3.39 9.18 2.71
C THR A 34 3.35 8.70 4.16
N ARG A 35 4.49 8.23 4.64
CA ARG A 35 4.69 7.96 6.07
C ARG A 35 4.43 9.20 6.94
N ASP A 36 4.93 10.37 6.53
CA ASP A 36 4.74 11.60 7.31
C ASP A 36 3.26 11.94 7.47
N ASP A 37 2.45 11.73 6.40
CA ASP A 37 1.01 11.91 6.46
C ASP A 37 0.34 10.95 7.44
N TYR A 38 0.76 9.67 7.42
CA TYR A 38 0.28 8.66 8.38
C TYR A 38 0.60 9.09 9.82
N GLU A 39 1.84 9.48 10.10
CA GLU A 39 2.26 9.91 11.44
C GLU A 39 1.48 11.15 11.90
N ASN A 40 1.22 12.10 11.00
CA ASN A 40 0.43 13.30 11.31
C ASN A 40 -1.05 12.98 11.55
N LEU A 41 -1.66 12.15 10.71
CA LEU A 41 -3.07 11.76 10.87
C LEU A 41 -3.28 10.97 12.16
N SER A 42 -2.36 10.06 12.48
CA SER A 42 -2.41 9.21 13.68
C SER A 42 -2.32 9.99 15.00
N LYS A 43 -1.79 11.22 14.99
CA LYS A 43 -1.80 12.11 16.16
C LYS A 43 -3.17 12.67 16.46
N ASN A 44 -4.06 12.74 15.46
CA ASN A 44 -5.36 13.40 15.56
C ASN A 44 -6.52 12.40 15.63
N ILE A 45 -6.42 11.27 14.99
CA ILE A 45 -7.44 10.22 14.98
C ILE A 45 -6.83 8.83 15.12
N LYS A 46 -7.58 7.93 15.78
CA LYS A 46 -7.25 6.51 15.78
C LYS A 46 -7.95 5.84 14.61
N PHE A 47 -7.20 5.24 13.70
CA PHE A 47 -7.73 4.52 12.54
C PHE A 47 -6.90 3.27 12.22
N ASN A 48 -7.45 2.38 11.42
CA ASN A 48 -6.71 1.24 10.87
C ASN A 48 -6.26 1.62 9.45
N LEU A 49 -4.98 1.44 9.18
CA LEU A 49 -4.43 1.66 7.83
C LEU A 49 -4.73 0.44 6.97
N LEU A 50 -5.26 0.64 5.75
CA LEU A 50 -5.10 -0.26 4.63
C LEU A 50 -3.91 0.25 3.84
N LEU A 51 -2.86 -0.54 3.74
CA LEU A 51 -1.66 -0.15 3.01
C LEU A 51 -1.72 -0.71 1.59
N ASP A 52 -1.96 0.16 0.62
CA ASP A 52 -1.71 -0.12 -0.78
C ASP A 52 -0.24 0.15 -1.10
N VAL A 53 0.49 -0.92 -1.43
CA VAL A 53 1.93 -0.89 -1.65
C VAL A 53 2.27 -0.19 -2.98
N ALA A 54 1.43 -0.37 -4.00
CA ALA A 54 1.61 0.26 -5.31
C ALA A 54 1.40 1.79 -5.23
N HIS A 55 0.37 2.24 -4.52
CA HIS A 55 0.13 3.66 -4.22
C HIS A 55 1.32 4.30 -3.51
N LEU A 56 1.84 3.63 -2.48
CA LEU A 56 3.00 4.12 -1.75
C LEU A 56 4.23 4.26 -2.65
N LYS A 57 4.46 3.30 -3.55
CA LYS A 57 5.61 3.31 -4.46
C LYS A 57 5.57 4.51 -5.41
N VAL A 58 4.43 4.76 -6.06
CA VAL A 58 4.23 5.91 -6.95
C VAL A 58 4.35 7.23 -6.19
N SER A 59 3.70 7.35 -5.03
CA SER A 59 3.73 8.55 -4.21
C SER A 59 5.14 8.87 -3.71
N SER A 60 5.87 7.86 -3.25
CA SER A 60 7.27 8.02 -2.80
C SER A 60 8.16 8.53 -3.91
N ASN A 61 8.06 7.96 -5.12
CA ASN A 61 8.82 8.43 -6.28
C ASN A 61 8.45 9.88 -6.66
N SER A 62 7.16 10.20 -6.67
CA SER A 62 6.65 11.53 -7.06
C SER A 62 7.06 12.62 -6.08
N LEU A 63 7.17 12.30 -4.79
CA LEU A 63 7.47 13.24 -3.71
C LEU A 63 8.92 13.18 -3.22
N GLY A 64 9.78 12.39 -3.89
CA GLY A 64 11.20 12.23 -3.53
C GLY A 64 11.41 11.59 -2.15
N LYS A 65 10.52 10.67 -1.74
CA LYS A 65 10.61 9.91 -0.49
C LYS A 65 11.30 8.56 -0.70
N ASN A 66 11.77 7.96 0.39
CA ASN A 66 12.37 6.63 0.33
C ASN A 66 11.31 5.54 0.49
N PHE A 67 10.91 4.94 -0.63
CA PHE A 67 9.87 3.91 -0.65
C PHE A 67 10.15 2.73 0.30
N LYS A 68 11.39 2.18 0.28
CA LYS A 68 11.73 1.00 1.10
C LYS A 68 11.59 1.29 2.60
N THR A 69 12.09 2.43 3.05
CA THR A 69 11.99 2.85 4.45
C THR A 69 10.54 3.08 4.88
N ASP A 70 9.76 3.74 4.02
CA ASP A 70 8.35 4.04 4.31
C ASP A 70 7.50 2.76 4.29
N LEU A 71 7.77 1.85 3.35
CA LEU A 71 7.12 0.54 3.27
C LEU A 71 7.39 -0.29 4.53
N ASP A 72 8.64 -0.41 4.96
CA ASP A 72 9.01 -1.13 6.18
C ASP A 72 8.27 -0.59 7.41
N PHE A 73 8.21 0.73 7.55
CA PHE A 73 7.53 1.37 8.67
C PHE A 73 6.01 1.14 8.64
N LEU A 74 5.36 1.39 7.49
CA LEU A 74 3.91 1.30 7.36
C LEU A 74 3.40 -0.14 7.39
N PHE A 75 4.20 -1.10 6.92
CA PHE A 75 3.91 -2.52 7.03
C PHE A 75 3.68 -2.96 8.48
N GLU A 76 4.47 -2.45 9.43
CA GLU A 76 4.31 -2.76 10.85
C GLU A 76 3.08 -2.07 11.48
N LYS A 77 2.47 -1.10 10.80
CA LYS A 77 1.31 -0.33 11.27
C LYS A 77 -0.02 -0.82 10.75
N THR A 78 -0.02 -1.76 9.80
CA THR A 78 -1.23 -2.30 9.20
C THR A 78 -1.34 -3.80 9.37
N ASP A 79 -2.56 -4.31 9.33
CA ASP A 79 -2.87 -5.73 9.17
C ASP A 79 -3.62 -6.03 7.85
N TYR A 80 -3.77 -5.03 6.98
CA TYR A 80 -4.42 -5.18 5.69
C TYR A 80 -3.62 -4.51 4.57
N LEU A 81 -3.26 -5.29 3.54
CA LEU A 81 -2.46 -4.88 2.41
C LEU A 81 -3.23 -5.07 1.10
N HIS A 82 -3.21 -4.06 0.23
CA HIS A 82 -3.43 -4.21 -1.20
C HIS A 82 -2.09 -4.41 -1.90
N LEU A 83 -2.01 -5.42 -2.76
CA LEU A 83 -0.80 -5.85 -3.43
C LEU A 83 -0.98 -5.82 -4.94
N SER A 84 -0.21 -4.99 -5.58
CA SER A 84 0.10 -4.98 -7.01
C SER A 84 1.46 -4.34 -7.21
N SER A 85 1.98 -4.36 -8.43
CA SER A 85 3.21 -3.66 -8.77
C SER A 85 2.99 -2.56 -9.81
N ASN A 86 4.00 -1.72 -9.98
CA ASN A 86 4.03 -0.67 -11.01
C ASN A 86 5.48 -0.23 -11.27
N ASP A 87 5.64 0.64 -12.25
CA ASP A 87 6.94 1.22 -12.63
C ASP A 87 7.38 2.42 -11.77
N SER A 88 6.67 2.74 -10.71
CA SER A 88 6.84 3.89 -9.82
C SER A 88 6.35 5.24 -10.38
N PHE A 89 5.82 5.29 -11.60
CA PHE A 89 5.35 6.53 -12.23
C PHE A 89 3.83 6.61 -12.28
N GLU A 90 3.18 5.51 -12.55
CA GLU A 90 1.72 5.40 -12.65
C GLU A 90 1.24 4.18 -11.85
N ASP A 91 0.02 4.27 -11.34
CA ASP A 91 -0.65 3.19 -10.65
C ASP A 91 -1.28 2.23 -11.66
N SER A 92 -0.44 1.31 -12.17
CA SER A 92 -0.80 0.42 -13.28
C SER A 92 -1.32 -0.95 -12.85
N ASN A 93 -1.25 -1.28 -11.57
CA ASN A 93 -1.77 -2.53 -10.98
C ASN A 93 -1.31 -3.80 -11.72
N ASN A 94 0.01 -3.90 -11.96
CA ASN A 94 0.62 -5.06 -12.60
C ASN A 94 0.82 -6.21 -11.59
N SER A 95 1.12 -7.41 -12.11
CA SER A 95 1.50 -8.58 -11.31
C SER A 95 2.63 -8.26 -10.32
N ILE A 96 2.49 -8.73 -9.07
CA ILE A 96 3.53 -8.57 -8.03
C ILE A 96 4.82 -9.28 -8.41
N LEU A 97 4.75 -10.37 -9.17
CA LEU A 97 5.93 -11.12 -9.64
C LEU A 97 6.77 -10.34 -10.67
N ALA A 98 6.24 -9.27 -11.24
CA ALA A 98 7.01 -8.38 -12.11
C ALA A 98 7.97 -7.45 -11.32
N ASP A 99 7.80 -7.34 -10.00
CA ASP A 99 8.60 -6.49 -9.10
C ASP A 99 9.46 -7.34 -8.15
N THR A 100 10.72 -7.54 -8.52
CA THR A 100 11.66 -8.34 -7.73
C THR A 100 11.85 -7.79 -6.31
N ASP A 101 11.92 -6.47 -6.14
CA ASP A 101 12.10 -5.84 -4.83
C ASP A 101 10.88 -6.09 -3.93
N LEU A 102 9.67 -6.03 -4.48
CA LEU A 102 8.44 -6.35 -3.76
C LEU A 102 8.39 -7.83 -3.38
N VAL A 103 8.74 -8.73 -4.30
CA VAL A 103 8.83 -10.17 -4.04
C VAL A 103 9.79 -10.48 -2.90
N GLU A 104 10.99 -9.90 -2.90
CA GLU A 104 11.98 -10.08 -1.84
C GLU A 104 11.49 -9.52 -0.51
N PHE A 105 10.85 -8.35 -0.54
CA PHE A 105 10.24 -7.76 0.64
C PHE A 105 9.20 -8.71 1.26
N LEU A 106 8.24 -9.20 0.47
CA LEU A 106 7.19 -10.10 0.95
C LEU A 106 7.76 -11.41 1.53
N LYS A 107 8.79 -11.99 0.89
CA LYS A 107 9.50 -13.17 1.42
C LYS A 107 10.18 -12.94 2.77
N SER A 108 10.59 -11.70 3.04
CA SER A 108 11.27 -11.32 4.29
C SER A 108 10.33 -11.07 5.46
N LYS A 109 9.00 -11.01 5.23
CA LYS A 109 8.01 -10.59 6.22
C LYS A 109 7.12 -11.73 6.72
N ASP A 110 6.65 -11.62 7.97
CA ASP A 110 5.61 -12.49 8.49
C ASP A 110 4.22 -11.98 8.05
N LEU A 111 3.58 -12.72 7.15
CA LEU A 111 2.28 -12.39 6.59
C LEU A 111 1.10 -13.08 7.33
N LYS A 112 1.35 -13.97 8.29
CA LYS A 112 0.31 -14.83 8.91
C LYS A 112 -0.85 -14.09 9.57
N LYS A 113 -0.60 -12.84 9.99
CA LYS A 113 -1.62 -12.00 10.65
C LYS A 113 -2.11 -10.87 9.75
N LYS A 114 -1.80 -10.92 8.47
CA LYS A 114 -2.18 -9.91 7.49
C LYS A 114 -3.33 -10.41 6.63
N THR A 115 -4.24 -9.51 6.29
CA THR A 115 -5.19 -9.70 5.21
C THR A 115 -4.56 -9.16 3.94
N LEU A 116 -4.61 -9.93 2.85
CA LEU A 116 -4.02 -9.55 1.57
C LEU A 116 -5.11 -9.52 0.51
N THR A 117 -5.17 -8.44 -0.25
CA THR A 117 -5.96 -8.33 -1.48
C THR A 117 -5.01 -8.19 -2.66
N LEU A 118 -5.16 -9.03 -3.67
CA LEU A 118 -4.53 -8.82 -4.98
C LEU A 118 -5.35 -7.83 -5.78
N GLU A 119 -4.74 -6.72 -6.18
CA GLU A 119 -5.36 -5.69 -7.00
C GLU A 119 -4.63 -5.59 -8.34
N VAL A 120 -4.64 -6.69 -9.09
CA VAL A 120 -3.94 -6.87 -10.36
C VAL A 120 -4.92 -6.79 -11.51
N TYR A 121 -4.66 -5.89 -12.48
CA TYR A 121 -5.52 -5.61 -13.64
C TYR A 121 -4.98 -6.22 -14.94
N GLU A 122 -4.19 -7.28 -14.82
CA GLU A 122 -3.73 -8.08 -15.93
C GLU A 122 -4.65 -9.28 -16.19
N ASP A 123 -4.22 -10.21 -17.03
CA ASP A 123 -4.99 -11.41 -17.32
C ASP A 123 -5.11 -12.38 -16.12
N LEU A 124 -6.07 -13.30 -16.21
CA LEU A 124 -6.36 -14.25 -15.14
C LEU A 124 -5.15 -15.12 -14.76
N ASP A 125 -4.31 -15.46 -15.74
CA ASP A 125 -3.13 -16.32 -15.49
C ASP A 125 -2.15 -15.60 -14.56
N LYS A 126 -1.94 -14.29 -14.73
CA LYS A 126 -1.10 -13.49 -13.83
C LYS A 126 -1.65 -13.42 -12.42
N VAL A 127 -2.94 -13.23 -12.27
CA VAL A 127 -3.61 -13.24 -10.96
C VAL A 127 -3.44 -14.61 -10.27
N ILE A 128 -3.56 -15.71 -11.02
CA ILE A 128 -3.36 -17.07 -10.50
C ILE A 128 -1.89 -17.30 -10.10
N GLU A 129 -0.93 -16.83 -10.90
CA GLU A 129 0.49 -16.92 -10.59
C GLU A 129 0.82 -16.19 -9.26
N ASP A 130 0.36 -14.95 -9.12
CA ASP A 130 0.53 -14.13 -7.91
C ASP A 130 -0.12 -14.77 -6.68
N TYR A 131 -1.36 -15.26 -6.82
CA TYR A 131 -2.08 -15.96 -5.76
C TYR A 131 -1.31 -17.21 -5.30
N ASN A 132 -0.84 -18.02 -6.24
CA ASN A 132 -0.07 -19.22 -5.93
C ASN A 132 1.28 -18.91 -5.30
N PHE A 133 1.90 -17.81 -5.66
CA PHE A 133 3.12 -17.33 -5.01
C PHE A 133 2.87 -16.96 -3.55
N LEU A 134 1.86 -16.12 -3.27
CA LEU A 134 1.54 -15.68 -1.92
C LEU A 134 1.16 -16.84 -0.98
N ASN A 135 0.47 -17.85 -1.48
CA ASN A 135 0.10 -19.04 -0.67
C ASN A 135 1.29 -19.93 -0.30
N LYS A 136 2.48 -19.68 -0.83
CA LYS A 136 3.70 -20.42 -0.50
C LYS A 136 4.59 -19.70 0.52
N LEU A 137 4.24 -18.45 0.85
CA LEU A 137 4.94 -17.65 1.86
C LEU A 137 4.41 -17.96 3.26
#